data_92a3ef27d5c635d523627abe21c881dc
#
_entry.id   92a3ef27d5c635d523627abe21c881dc
#
_cell.length_a   1.000
_cell.length_b   1.000
_cell.length_c   1.000
_cell.angle_alpha   90.00
_cell.angle_beta   90.00
_cell.angle_gamma   90.00
#
_symmetry.space_group_name_H-M   'P 1'
#
loop_
_entity.id
_entity.type
_entity.pdbx_description
1 polymer ?
#
loop_
_entity_poly.entity_id
_entity_poly.type
_entity_poly.pdbx_seq_one_letter_code
_entity_poly.pdbx_strand_id
1 'polypeptide(L)'
;GDGYIQGTDFEGYNYFASLSKRFNDNHQLTLSAFGAPQWHNQRNYNNALTIKEWQRVQQFMGEKSAYRYNPTFGYRKGQAFNSNRNSYHKPQISLNHLWQIDHKSSLSTALYASIGRGNGYSGTGTSAYRSKWYGASNGYTNDEFRLADGTFNYDAVDALNQASTTGS
;
A
#
# COMPACT_ATOMS: atom_id res chain seq x y z
N GLY A 1 -4.75 9.73 5.57
CA GLY A 1 -4.25 9.74 6.97
C GLY A 1 -2.78 9.41 7.05
N ASP A 2 -2.15 9.82 8.13
CA ASP A 2 -0.75 9.53 8.41
C ASP A 2 -0.65 8.23 9.21
N GLY A 3 0.27 7.36 8.81
CA GLY A 3 0.54 6.14 9.54
C GLY A 3 1.37 6.41 10.79
N TYR A 4 1.33 5.46 11.72
CA TYR A 4 2.16 5.51 12.92
C TYR A 4 3.66 5.41 12.62
N ILE A 5 4.03 4.61 11.63
CA ILE A 5 5.39 4.47 11.13
C ILE A 5 5.67 5.63 10.17
N GLN A 6 6.89 6.15 10.21
CA GLN A 6 7.35 7.23 9.36
C GLN A 6 7.11 6.94 7.87
N GLY A 7 6.44 7.87 7.18
CA GLY A 7 6.15 7.76 5.74
C GLY A 7 5.23 6.62 5.34
N THR A 8 4.33 6.19 6.23
CA THR A 8 3.30 5.17 5.93
C THR A 8 1.91 5.80 5.84
N ASP A 9 1.81 6.90 5.16
CA ASP A 9 0.55 7.57 4.87
C ASP A 9 -0.34 6.74 3.94
N PHE A 10 -1.64 6.96 4.07
CA PHE A 10 -2.65 6.22 3.32
C PHE A 10 -3.86 7.08 3.00
N GLU A 11 -4.56 6.69 1.95
CA GLU A 11 -5.83 7.27 1.57
C GLU A 11 -6.75 6.18 1.02
N GLY A 12 -8.00 6.23 1.42
CA GLY A 12 -9.01 5.30 0.97
C GLY A 12 -10.39 5.92 0.98
N TYR A 13 -11.21 5.48 0.04
CA TYR A 13 -12.60 5.88 -0.13
C TYR A 13 -13.48 4.66 -0.16
N ASN A 14 -14.73 4.81 0.24
CA ASN A 14 -15.74 3.78 0.12
C ASN A 14 -16.89 4.32 -0.69
N TYR A 15 -17.44 3.49 -1.55
CA TYR A 15 -18.71 3.78 -2.23
C TYR A 15 -19.62 2.56 -2.19
N PHE A 16 -20.92 2.86 -2.13
CA PHE A 16 -21.98 1.89 -2.19
C PHE A 16 -23.15 2.46 -2.98
N ALA A 17 -23.71 1.66 -3.86
CA ALA A 17 -24.95 1.98 -4.57
C ALA A 17 -25.82 0.71 -4.65
N SER A 18 -27.12 0.89 -4.47
CA SER A 18 -28.07 -0.21 -4.59
C SER A 18 -29.33 0.27 -5.26
N LEU A 19 -29.83 -0.54 -6.20
CA LEU A 19 -31.08 -0.32 -6.91
C LEU A 19 -31.95 -1.57 -6.81
N SER A 20 -33.14 -1.43 -6.31
CA SER A 20 -34.08 -2.52 -6.18
C SER A 20 -35.35 -2.25 -7.00
N LYS A 21 -35.85 -3.27 -7.68
CA LYS A 21 -37.09 -3.22 -8.43
C LYS A 21 -37.95 -4.44 -8.14
N ARG A 22 -39.19 -4.21 -7.77
CA ARG A 22 -40.22 -5.24 -7.67
C ARG A 22 -40.95 -5.31 -9.04
N PHE A 23 -40.91 -6.45 -9.68
CA PHE A 23 -41.59 -6.64 -10.99
C PHE A 23 -43.07 -6.97 -10.83
N ASN A 24 -43.40 -7.69 -9.77
CA ASN A 24 -44.74 -8.03 -9.33
C ASN A 24 -44.68 -8.39 -7.83
N ASP A 25 -45.79 -8.88 -7.28
CA ASP A 25 -45.84 -9.24 -5.85
C ASP A 25 -44.90 -10.40 -5.45
N ASN A 26 -44.47 -11.18 -6.45
CA ASN A 26 -43.68 -12.38 -6.21
C ASN A 26 -42.19 -12.24 -6.56
N HIS A 27 -41.79 -11.24 -7.33
CA HIS A 27 -40.44 -11.11 -7.82
C HIS A 27 -39.81 -9.74 -7.51
N GLN A 28 -38.67 -9.77 -6.87
CA GLN A 28 -37.85 -8.58 -6.61
C GLN A 28 -36.41 -8.83 -7.07
N LEU A 29 -35.85 -7.84 -7.75
CA LEU A 29 -34.47 -7.84 -8.19
C LEU A 29 -33.75 -6.68 -7.54
N THR A 30 -32.56 -6.93 -7.00
CA THR A 30 -31.70 -5.92 -6.39
C THR A 30 -30.31 -5.98 -7.00
N LEU A 31 -29.88 -4.90 -7.60
CA LEU A 31 -28.52 -4.70 -8.08
C LEU A 31 -27.77 -3.82 -7.08
N SER A 32 -26.65 -4.29 -6.59
CA SER A 32 -25.80 -3.54 -5.66
C SER A 32 -24.36 -3.51 -6.16
N ALA A 33 -23.71 -2.38 -5.96
CA ALA A 33 -22.30 -2.21 -6.26
C ALA A 33 -21.61 -1.52 -5.09
N PHE A 34 -20.42 -2.01 -4.70
CA PHE A 34 -19.60 -1.35 -3.71
C PHE A 34 -18.11 -1.54 -4.02
N GLY A 35 -17.30 -0.65 -3.50
CA GLY A 35 -15.86 -0.73 -3.63
C GLY A 35 -15.17 0.21 -2.66
N ALA A 36 -13.88 -0.07 -2.46
CA ALA A 36 -13.01 0.68 -1.57
C ALA A 36 -11.66 0.90 -2.24
N PRO A 37 -11.55 1.86 -3.19
CA PRO A 37 -10.25 2.22 -3.74
C PRO A 37 -9.36 2.79 -2.64
N GLN A 38 -8.13 2.33 -2.56
CA GLN A 38 -7.18 2.79 -1.57
C GLN A 38 -5.74 2.68 -2.04
N TRP A 39 -4.90 3.51 -1.48
CA TRP A 39 -3.45 3.39 -1.57
C TRP A 39 -2.82 3.60 -0.20
N HIS A 40 -1.66 3.02 0.01
CA HIS A 40 -0.88 3.20 1.22
C HIS A 40 0.61 3.00 0.95
N ASN A 41 1.39 3.79 1.63
CA ASN A 41 2.82 3.62 1.73
C ASN A 41 3.15 2.63 2.86
N GLN A 42 4.17 1.81 2.67
CA GLN A 42 4.48 0.71 3.57
C GLN A 42 5.91 0.78 4.09
N ARG A 43 6.13 0.16 5.25
CA ARG A 43 7.44 -0.33 5.65
C ARG A 43 7.58 -1.78 5.16
N ASN A 44 8.68 -2.08 4.48
CA ASN A 44 8.93 -3.44 4.04
C ASN A 44 9.22 -4.35 5.26
N TYR A 45 8.47 -5.45 5.37
CA TYR A 45 8.65 -6.42 6.45
C TYR A 45 10.02 -7.14 6.43
N ASN A 46 10.64 -7.22 5.26
CA ASN A 46 11.97 -7.82 5.11
C ASN A 46 13.11 -6.94 5.64
N ASN A 47 12.81 -5.76 6.11
CA ASN A 47 13.76 -4.81 6.66
C ASN A 47 13.81 -4.89 8.19
N ALA A 48 14.00 -6.09 8.73
CA ALA A 48 14.27 -6.26 10.15
C ALA A 48 15.61 -5.63 10.48
N LEU A 49 15.63 -4.70 11.42
CA LEU A 49 16.85 -4.06 11.92
C LEU A 49 17.50 -4.92 12.99
N THR A 50 18.82 -4.97 12.97
CA THR A 50 19.60 -5.55 14.06
C THR A 50 19.55 -4.64 15.30
N ILE A 51 19.92 -5.17 16.45
CA ILE A 51 20.01 -4.36 17.70
C ILE A 51 20.94 -3.16 17.52
N LYS A 52 22.08 -3.35 16.86
CA LYS A 52 23.05 -2.29 16.58
C LYS A 52 22.46 -1.18 15.70
N GLU A 53 21.67 -1.55 14.69
CA GLU A 53 20.98 -0.60 13.82
C GLU A 53 19.89 0.16 14.58
N TRP A 54 19.14 -0.49 15.47
CA TRP A 54 18.18 0.17 16.34
C TRP A 54 18.84 1.15 17.31
N GLN A 55 19.98 0.82 17.88
CA GLN A 55 20.75 1.75 18.70
C GLN A 55 21.20 2.98 17.92
N ARG A 56 21.57 2.80 16.65
CA ARG A 56 21.90 3.91 15.76
C ARG A 56 20.70 4.77 15.42
N VAL A 57 19.55 4.16 15.12
CA VAL A 57 18.29 4.88 14.89
C VAL A 57 17.89 5.71 16.11
N GLN A 58 18.10 5.22 17.31
CA GLN A 58 17.86 5.98 18.55
C GLN A 58 18.71 7.24 18.65
N GLN A 59 19.92 7.25 18.09
CA GLN A 59 20.79 8.43 18.11
C GLN A 59 20.23 9.60 17.32
N PHE A 60 19.56 9.37 16.19
CA PHE A 60 19.00 10.46 15.37
C PHE A 60 17.50 10.68 15.54
N MET A 61 16.73 9.72 15.97
CA MET A 61 15.29 9.87 16.20
C MET A 61 14.90 10.04 17.67
N GLY A 62 15.81 9.70 18.58
CA GLY A 62 15.53 9.61 20.02
C GLY A 62 14.87 8.26 20.38
N GLU A 63 15.07 7.84 21.61
CA GLU A 63 14.67 6.53 22.11
C GLU A 63 13.17 6.25 21.93
N LYS A 64 12.32 7.23 22.26
CA LYS A 64 10.85 7.08 22.20
C LYS A 64 10.28 7.01 20.79
N SER A 65 11.01 7.46 19.77
CA SER A 65 10.54 7.54 18.39
C SER A 65 11.20 6.53 17.47
N ALA A 66 12.24 5.84 17.91
CA ALA A 66 13.04 4.95 17.09
C ALA A 66 12.20 3.85 16.39
N TYR A 67 11.22 3.28 17.07
CA TYR A 67 10.36 2.25 16.51
C TYR A 67 9.41 2.73 15.40
N ARG A 68 9.27 4.04 15.22
CA ARG A 68 8.56 4.66 14.09
C ARG A 68 9.40 4.71 12.82
N TYR A 69 10.67 4.39 12.91
CA TYR A 69 11.62 4.46 11.81
C TYR A 69 11.21 3.57 10.64
N ASN A 70 11.36 4.12 9.43
CA ASN A 70 11.17 3.41 8.18
C ASN A 70 12.40 3.60 7.28
N PRO A 71 13.19 2.53 7.01
CA PRO A 71 14.40 2.64 6.19
C PRO A 71 14.14 3.12 4.76
N THR A 72 12.94 2.95 4.24
CA THR A 72 12.55 3.37 2.89
C THR A 72 11.94 4.75 2.83
N PHE A 73 11.75 5.41 3.98
CA PHE A 73 11.27 6.77 4.03
C PHE A 73 12.41 7.77 3.80
N GLY A 74 12.16 8.77 2.98
CA GLY A 74 13.09 9.84 2.72
C GLY A 74 12.47 10.99 1.98
N TYR A 75 13.31 11.76 1.30
CA TYR A 75 12.88 12.91 0.52
C TYR A 75 13.37 12.79 -0.91
N ARG A 76 12.51 13.23 -1.83
CA ARG A 76 12.79 13.32 -3.26
C ARG A 76 12.34 14.69 -3.74
N LYS A 77 13.27 15.48 -4.27
CA LYS A 77 13.02 16.86 -4.70
C LYS A 77 12.34 17.71 -3.61
N GLY A 78 12.78 17.55 -2.37
CA GLY A 78 12.23 18.28 -1.21
C GLY A 78 10.88 17.78 -0.70
N GLN A 79 10.30 16.73 -1.28
CA GLN A 79 9.02 16.16 -0.85
C GLN A 79 9.21 14.81 -0.17
N ALA A 80 8.41 14.55 0.84
CA ALA A 80 8.38 13.25 1.50
C ALA A 80 8.04 12.15 0.49
N PHE A 81 8.83 11.09 0.50
CA PHE A 81 8.71 9.99 -0.47
C PHE A 81 8.99 8.65 0.20
N ASN A 82 8.21 7.64 -0.20
CA ASN A 82 8.44 6.26 0.18
C ASN A 82 8.35 5.39 -1.09
N SER A 83 9.42 4.66 -1.40
CA SER A 83 9.48 3.79 -2.58
C SER A 83 8.65 2.52 -2.46
N ASN A 84 8.05 2.27 -1.29
CA ASN A 84 7.27 1.06 -1.05
C ASN A 84 5.79 1.43 -0.90
N ARG A 85 5.07 1.38 -2.02
CA ARG A 85 3.66 1.78 -2.10
C ARG A 85 2.83 0.68 -2.72
N ASN A 86 1.62 0.53 -2.20
CA ASN A 86 0.60 -0.35 -2.74
C ASN A 86 -0.69 0.42 -2.97
N SER A 87 -1.36 0.14 -4.07
CA SER A 87 -2.69 0.66 -4.34
C SER A 87 -3.57 -0.41 -4.95
N TYR A 88 -4.83 -0.45 -4.54
CA TYR A 88 -5.76 -1.42 -5.09
C TYR A 88 -7.20 -0.92 -5.06
N HIS A 89 -7.98 -1.46 -5.96
CA HIS A 89 -9.41 -1.28 -6.03
C HIS A 89 -10.06 -2.59 -6.49
N LYS A 90 -10.94 -3.11 -5.66
CA LYS A 90 -11.66 -4.37 -5.90
C LYS A 90 -13.17 -4.11 -5.82
N PRO A 91 -13.78 -3.50 -6.85
CA PRO A 91 -15.21 -3.33 -6.89
C PRO A 91 -15.92 -4.68 -6.89
N GLN A 92 -17.05 -4.72 -6.24
CA GLN A 92 -17.90 -5.89 -6.19
C GLN A 92 -19.31 -5.48 -6.65
N ILE A 93 -19.88 -6.28 -7.53
CA ILE A 93 -21.24 -6.10 -8.04
C ILE A 93 -22.02 -7.36 -7.68
N SER A 94 -23.19 -7.19 -7.12
CA SER A 94 -24.10 -8.30 -6.81
C SER A 94 -25.47 -8.07 -7.38
N LEU A 95 -26.06 -9.14 -7.92
CA LEU A 95 -27.42 -9.18 -8.38
C LEU A 95 -28.17 -10.22 -7.54
N ASN A 96 -29.16 -9.77 -6.80
CA ASN A 96 -29.97 -10.61 -5.93
C ASN A 96 -31.41 -10.67 -6.49
N HIS A 97 -31.91 -11.87 -6.66
CA HIS A 97 -33.28 -12.13 -7.05
C HIS A 97 -34.02 -12.84 -5.92
N LEU A 98 -35.13 -12.28 -5.48
CA LEU A 98 -36.03 -12.89 -4.54
C LEU A 98 -37.33 -13.29 -5.26
N TRP A 99 -37.69 -14.56 -5.16
CA TRP A 99 -38.93 -15.12 -5.70
C TRP A 99 -39.77 -15.68 -4.57
N GLN A 100 -40.91 -15.08 -4.33
CA GLN A 100 -41.95 -15.63 -3.46
C GLN A 100 -42.80 -16.59 -4.24
N ILE A 101 -42.55 -17.88 -4.12
CA ILE A 101 -43.20 -18.93 -4.92
C ILE A 101 -44.65 -19.06 -4.46
N ASP A 102 -44.86 -19.15 -3.17
CA ASP A 102 -46.17 -19.21 -2.51
C ASP A 102 -46.05 -18.62 -1.10
N HIS A 103 -47.14 -18.72 -0.29
CA HIS A 103 -47.19 -18.17 1.07
C HIS A 103 -46.28 -18.90 2.06
N LYS A 104 -45.71 -20.04 1.68
CA LYS A 104 -44.81 -20.85 2.53
C LYS A 104 -43.40 -20.96 1.99
N SER A 105 -43.19 -20.66 0.70
CA SER A 105 -41.95 -20.95 0.01
C SER A 105 -41.39 -19.72 -0.69
N SER A 106 -40.12 -19.46 -0.52
CA SER A 106 -39.36 -18.43 -1.25
C SER A 106 -38.02 -18.96 -1.70
N LEU A 107 -37.54 -18.44 -2.84
CA LEU A 107 -36.21 -18.71 -3.37
C LEU A 107 -35.43 -17.40 -3.50
N SER A 108 -34.24 -17.39 -2.92
CA SER A 108 -33.29 -16.29 -3.07
C SER A 108 -32.07 -16.75 -3.86
N THR A 109 -31.77 -16.04 -4.94
CA THR A 109 -30.61 -16.31 -5.79
C THR A 109 -29.70 -15.09 -5.79
N ALA A 110 -28.43 -15.29 -5.55
CA ALA A 110 -27.41 -14.23 -5.58
C ALA A 110 -26.34 -14.57 -6.60
N LEU A 111 -26.08 -13.62 -7.50
CA LEU A 111 -24.91 -13.62 -8.38
C LEU A 111 -24.00 -12.46 -7.99
N TYR A 112 -22.72 -12.70 -7.92
CA TYR A 112 -21.76 -11.66 -7.63
C TYR A 112 -20.51 -11.80 -8.50
N ALA A 113 -19.93 -10.66 -8.82
CA ALA A 113 -18.68 -10.56 -9.55
C ALA A 113 -17.76 -9.52 -8.88
N SER A 114 -16.48 -9.78 -8.89
CA SER A 114 -15.47 -8.84 -8.43
C SER A 114 -14.35 -8.76 -9.46
N ILE A 115 -13.94 -7.53 -9.81
CA ILE A 115 -12.82 -7.26 -10.71
C ILE A 115 -11.79 -6.48 -9.95
N GLY A 116 -10.77 -7.17 -9.46
CA GLY A 116 -9.68 -6.54 -8.73
C GLY A 116 -8.62 -5.93 -9.66
N ARG A 117 -8.22 -4.70 -9.38
CA ARG A 117 -7.04 -4.06 -9.95
C ARG A 117 -6.16 -3.56 -8.82
N GLY A 118 -4.87 -3.80 -8.94
CA GLY A 118 -3.91 -3.32 -7.96
C GLY A 118 -2.53 -3.23 -8.56
N ASN A 119 -1.75 -2.35 -8.02
CA ASN A 119 -0.34 -2.23 -8.33
C ASN A 119 0.44 -1.90 -7.06
N GLY A 120 1.69 -2.31 -7.07
CA GLY A 120 2.65 -1.92 -6.06
C GLY A 120 3.95 -1.55 -6.75
N TYR A 121 4.73 -0.70 -6.12
CA TYR A 121 6.08 -0.47 -6.56
C TYR A 121 7.04 -0.47 -5.37
N SER A 122 8.25 -0.88 -5.66
CA SER A 122 9.37 -0.90 -4.74
C SER A 122 10.65 -0.64 -5.53
N GLY A 123 11.75 -0.38 -4.84
CA GLY A 123 13.05 -0.29 -5.48
C GLY A 123 13.39 -1.59 -6.22
N THR A 124 13.85 -1.47 -7.46
CA THR A 124 14.32 -2.59 -8.29
C THR A 124 15.81 -2.48 -8.53
N GLY A 125 16.42 -3.53 -9.01
CA GLY A 125 17.83 -3.62 -9.33
C GLY A 125 18.46 -4.95 -8.90
N THR A 126 19.74 -5.13 -9.18
CA THR A 126 20.49 -6.30 -8.71
C THR A 126 20.60 -6.30 -7.19
N SER A 127 20.88 -7.46 -6.61
CA SER A 127 21.05 -7.59 -5.16
C SER A 127 22.11 -6.63 -4.59
N ALA A 128 23.17 -6.35 -5.34
CA ALA A 128 24.22 -5.41 -4.95
C ALA A 128 23.69 -3.96 -4.85
N TYR A 129 22.89 -3.52 -5.83
CA TYR A 129 22.29 -2.18 -5.81
C TYR A 129 21.19 -2.05 -4.77
N ARG A 130 20.35 -3.07 -4.60
CA ARG A 130 19.33 -3.07 -3.55
C ARG A 130 19.94 -3.00 -2.15
N SER A 131 21.05 -3.69 -1.93
CA SER A 131 21.79 -3.60 -0.68
C SER A 131 22.36 -2.21 -0.44
N LYS A 132 22.81 -1.54 -1.48
CA LYS A 132 23.27 -0.15 -1.40
C LYS A 132 22.15 0.82 -1.12
N TRP A 133 20.97 0.62 -1.72
CA TRP A 133 19.84 1.55 -1.55
C TRP A 133 19.21 1.47 -0.17
N TYR A 134 18.93 0.25 0.33
CA TYR A 134 18.18 0.07 1.56
C TYR A 134 19.02 -0.45 2.73
N GLY A 135 20.30 -0.57 2.53
CA GLY A 135 21.19 -1.23 3.46
C GLY A 135 21.35 -2.72 3.15
N ALA A 136 22.07 -3.47 3.95
CA ALA A 136 22.17 -4.92 3.82
C ALA A 136 20.76 -5.54 3.84
N SER A 137 20.65 -6.79 3.45
CA SER A 137 19.40 -7.48 3.09
C SER A 137 18.19 -7.23 4.00
N ASN A 138 18.36 -6.70 5.19
CA ASN A 138 17.32 -6.56 6.18
C ASN A 138 17.23 -5.21 6.89
N GLY A 139 17.96 -4.15 6.48
CA GLY A 139 17.83 -2.93 7.24
C GLY A 139 18.73 -1.77 6.86
N TYR A 140 19.05 -0.98 7.84
CA TYR A 140 19.81 0.25 7.74
C TYR A 140 21.30 0.01 7.98
N THR A 141 22.04 -0.35 6.96
CA THR A 141 23.49 -0.60 7.12
C THR A 141 24.38 0.22 6.19
N ASN A 142 23.82 0.81 5.15
CA ASN A 142 24.58 1.57 4.16
C ASN A 142 24.28 3.05 4.27
N ASP A 143 25.32 3.84 4.55
CA ASP A 143 25.22 5.30 4.71
C ASP A 143 25.35 6.08 3.40
N GLU A 144 25.72 5.41 2.30
CA GLU A 144 25.95 6.07 1.01
C GLU A 144 24.71 6.86 0.54
N PHE A 145 23.51 6.34 0.82
CA PHE A 145 22.25 6.99 0.46
C PHE A 145 21.42 7.43 1.67
N ARG A 146 22.08 7.70 2.80
CA ARG A 146 21.41 8.20 4.00
C ARG A 146 21.80 9.64 4.30
N LEU A 147 20.81 10.43 4.67
CA LEU A 147 21.05 11.75 5.23
C LEU A 147 21.42 11.65 6.73
N ALA A 148 21.90 12.75 7.30
CA ALA A 148 22.33 12.80 8.69
C ALA A 148 21.21 12.45 9.70
N ASP A 149 19.95 12.71 9.33
CA ASP A 149 18.76 12.37 10.11
C ASP A 149 18.29 10.91 9.91
N GLY A 150 19.03 10.11 9.15
CA GLY A 150 18.71 8.71 8.84
C GLY A 150 17.70 8.48 7.74
N THR A 151 17.15 9.54 7.13
CA THR A 151 16.23 9.41 6.01
C THR A 151 16.95 9.01 4.73
N PHE A 152 16.21 8.38 3.80
CA PHE A 152 16.77 7.92 2.54
C PHE A 152 16.92 9.09 1.55
N ASN A 153 18.06 9.17 0.90
CA ASN A 153 18.38 10.21 -0.09
C ASN A 153 18.00 9.73 -1.51
N TYR A 154 16.75 9.91 -1.90
CA TYR A 154 16.27 9.52 -3.23
C TYR A 154 16.87 10.36 -4.35
N ASP A 155 17.26 11.61 -4.09
CA ASP A 155 17.89 12.47 -5.11
C ASP A 155 19.27 11.93 -5.51
N ALA A 156 20.01 11.32 -4.58
CA ALA A 156 21.28 10.67 -4.90
C ALA A 156 21.07 9.44 -5.81
N VAL A 157 20.01 8.67 -5.59
CA VAL A 157 19.64 7.53 -6.45
C VAL A 157 19.21 8.03 -7.83
N ASP A 158 18.38 9.06 -7.89
CA ASP A 158 17.97 9.66 -9.17
C ASP A 158 19.18 10.16 -9.97
N ALA A 159 20.12 10.84 -9.34
CA ALA A 159 21.35 11.30 -9.96
C ALA A 159 22.21 10.14 -10.50
N LEU A 160 22.33 9.06 -9.73
CA LEU A 160 23.04 7.86 -10.15
C LEU A 160 22.37 7.20 -11.36
N ASN A 161 21.04 7.08 -11.34
CA ASN A 161 20.28 6.52 -12.46
C ASN A 161 20.40 7.36 -13.72
N GLN A 162 20.38 8.69 -13.61
CA GLN A 162 20.56 9.60 -14.75
C GLN A 162 21.95 9.53 -15.34
N ALA A 163 22.96 9.30 -14.52
CA ALA A 163 24.34 9.14 -14.98
C ALA A 163 24.65 7.73 -15.53
N SER A 164 23.76 6.76 -15.35
CA SER A 164 23.93 5.40 -15.82
C SER A 164 23.78 5.32 -17.34
N THR A 165 24.77 4.72 -18.00
CA THR A 165 24.76 4.45 -19.45
C THR A 165 24.18 3.09 -19.80
N THR A 166 23.90 2.26 -18.80
CA THR A 166 23.45 0.87 -18.97
C THR A 166 21.93 0.68 -18.89
N GLY A 167 21.17 1.73 -18.62
CA GLY A 167 19.72 1.72 -18.69
C GLY A 167 19.03 0.76 -17.69
N SER A 168 19.59 0.58 -16.52
CA SER A 168 19.01 -0.28 -15.46
C SER A 168 18.48 0.55 -14.30
#